data_4ef1c883dc5d94eaf4d43904f19428a8
#
_entry.id   4ef1c883dc5d94eaf4d43904f19428a8
#
_cell.length_a   1.000
_cell.length_b   1.000
_cell.length_c   1.000
_cell.angle_alpha   90.00
_cell.angle_beta   90.00
_cell.angle_gamma   90.00
#
_symmetry.space_group_name_H-M   'P 1'
#
loop_
_entity.id
_entity.type
_entity.pdbx_description
1 polymer ?
#
loop_
_entity_poly.entity_id
_entity_poly.type
_entity_poly.pdbx_seq_one_letter_code
_entity_poly.pdbx_strand_id
1 'polypeptide(L)'
;MHKFIDWNSFEFKQTSGKEKIGCPTCQADKNRKGDKSISISHVDGFGKCHRCESLTFREDESKKIKMKDYKLPVQTWRNHTELSDNMVKYIEDTRKINQHTLNALNITEEKYYQPATKKDTNNIVFNYFEKDVLVNKKYRDSQKNFTQSAGTKSIFYNINSVIGQNEVWITEGEFDVLALYQVGIKNAISVPNGANDNDDVWENAKEYLKDIKKFIICVDMDEKGKSLRDKISQRLGRFRCEFVEWKNKDANDDLIEGVLDSSIKNRKRFPVSGTFNVTDLKGGIVDLYENGLPDTIKPKGYYFKEFSETFSLMRGQLTVGTGIPSHGKSNFTDWMVLNLIKDYNMKASWFSPEHSPMSLYQTNLMEKVIGRNFWEDTETTQGNAPRITRAEIDQYEQWANEKIYLTGAEGTQLPTWDWLLDKFKEQMYSYGIDIFVIDAFNKVLLPKGNKIDMINEVLTKLTHFAQSNNVMIILVAHPTKMQKNEEGVSAIPDLYSVSGSADFRNQTHNGFTIHRTWADEETGVEATTSFYNQKTKFNFQGKIGGRVDFNYCLTNGRYYEKGTEEPLFSLIDNALPIPAKEVVKVPTMSPEQAFDF
;
A
#
# COMPACT_ATOMS: atom_id res chain seq x y z
N MET A 1 -9.81 -25.67 14.31
CA MET A 1 -10.91 -25.45 15.27
C MET A 1 -10.30 -25.30 16.65
N HIS A 2 -10.43 -24.14 17.28
CA HIS A 2 -10.02 -23.98 18.69
C HIS A 2 -10.95 -24.80 19.57
N LYS A 3 -10.40 -25.61 20.48
CA LYS A 3 -11.20 -26.32 21.48
C LYS A 3 -11.55 -25.32 22.58
N PHE A 4 -12.82 -25.24 22.94
CA PHE A 4 -13.29 -24.43 24.06
C PHE A 4 -13.32 -25.27 25.32
N ILE A 5 -12.92 -24.67 26.43
CA ILE A 5 -12.93 -25.28 27.77
C ILE A 5 -13.89 -24.45 28.61
N ASP A 6 -14.79 -25.11 29.31
CA ASP A 6 -15.72 -24.44 30.22
C ASP A 6 -14.94 -23.72 31.35
N TRP A 7 -15.23 -22.42 31.51
CA TRP A 7 -14.61 -21.60 32.56
C TRP A 7 -14.80 -22.18 33.95
N ASN A 8 -15.97 -22.74 34.24
CA ASN A 8 -16.31 -23.30 35.52
C ASN A 8 -15.61 -24.66 35.82
N SER A 9 -14.93 -25.22 34.82
CA SER A 9 -14.15 -26.46 35.00
C SER A 9 -12.76 -26.24 35.64
N PHE A 10 -12.38 -24.96 35.86
CA PHE A 10 -11.08 -24.63 36.46
C PHE A 10 -11.17 -24.41 37.98
N GLU A 11 -10.20 -24.93 38.73
CA GLU A 11 -9.98 -24.56 40.11
C GLU A 11 -9.05 -23.34 40.20
N PHE A 12 -9.64 -22.15 40.25
CA PHE A 12 -8.90 -20.89 40.35
C PHE A 12 -8.33 -20.69 41.76
N LYS A 13 -7.10 -20.20 41.84
CA LYS A 13 -6.46 -19.80 43.09
C LYS A 13 -6.69 -18.32 43.42
N GLN A 14 -7.10 -17.54 42.44
CA GLN A 14 -7.35 -16.09 42.53
C GLN A 14 -8.72 -15.78 41.96
N THR A 15 -9.34 -14.71 42.44
CA THR A 15 -10.63 -14.21 41.95
C THR A 15 -10.48 -12.91 41.15
N SER A 16 -9.25 -12.36 41.09
CA SER A 16 -8.93 -11.12 40.36
C SER A 16 -7.50 -11.18 39.80
N GLY A 17 -7.20 -10.31 38.83
CA GLY A 17 -5.88 -10.23 38.20
C GLY A 17 -5.63 -11.32 37.17
N LYS A 18 -4.35 -11.74 37.03
CA LYS A 18 -3.92 -12.77 36.06
C LYS A 18 -3.26 -13.93 36.78
N GLU A 19 -3.59 -15.15 36.39
CA GLU A 19 -2.95 -16.36 36.92
C GLU A 19 -2.61 -17.36 35.79
N LYS A 20 -1.69 -18.27 36.07
CA LYS A 20 -1.34 -19.40 35.20
C LYS A 20 -1.66 -20.72 35.89
N ILE A 21 -2.50 -21.53 35.27
CA ILE A 21 -2.97 -22.82 35.78
C ILE A 21 -2.82 -23.92 34.74
N GLY A 22 -3.05 -25.16 35.12
CA GLY A 22 -2.99 -26.31 34.23
C GLY A 22 -4.12 -26.31 33.20
N CYS A 23 -3.84 -26.66 31.97
CA CYS A 23 -4.86 -26.81 30.93
C CYS A 23 -5.47 -28.24 31.03
N PRO A 24 -6.79 -28.39 31.24
CA PRO A 24 -7.44 -29.70 31.28
C PRO A 24 -7.21 -30.54 30.02
N THR A 25 -7.22 -29.91 28.87
CA THR A 25 -7.00 -30.58 27.58
C THR A 25 -5.58 -31.09 27.39
N CYS A 26 -4.56 -30.37 27.90
CA CYS A 26 -3.16 -30.79 27.81
C CYS A 26 -2.75 -31.77 28.92
N GLN A 27 -3.39 -31.69 30.07
CA GLN A 27 -3.11 -32.59 31.23
C GLN A 27 -3.65 -33.99 30.99
N ALA A 28 -4.77 -34.15 30.30
CA ALA A 28 -5.37 -35.43 29.98
C ALA A 28 -4.44 -36.36 29.16
N ASP A 29 -3.57 -35.76 28.33
CA ASP A 29 -2.68 -36.52 27.44
C ASP A 29 -1.32 -36.90 28.06
N LYS A 30 -0.91 -36.32 29.19
CA LYS A 30 0.48 -36.48 29.69
C LYS A 30 0.62 -36.35 31.20
N ASN A 31 0.02 -37.07 32.04
CA ASN A 31 0.30 -37.29 33.49
C ASN A 31 1.34 -36.34 34.17
N ARG A 32 1.29 -35.04 33.89
CA ARG A 32 2.24 -34.02 34.40
C ARG A 32 1.61 -33.21 35.51
N LYS A 33 1.95 -33.55 36.76
CA LYS A 33 1.67 -32.71 37.93
C LYS A 33 2.46 -31.39 37.81
N GLY A 34 1.76 -30.23 37.88
CA GLY A 34 2.38 -28.89 37.95
C GLY A 34 2.44 -28.10 36.67
N ASP A 35 1.71 -28.48 35.63
CA ASP A 35 1.61 -27.72 34.36
C ASP A 35 0.88 -26.39 34.59
N LYS A 36 1.45 -25.27 34.07
CA LYS A 36 0.88 -23.93 34.09
C LYS A 36 0.72 -23.40 32.68
N SER A 37 0.13 -24.20 31.79
CA SER A 37 0.09 -23.92 30.36
C SER A 37 -1.02 -22.98 29.91
N ILE A 38 -2.03 -22.71 30.73
CA ILE A 38 -3.09 -21.76 30.41
C ILE A 38 -2.92 -20.46 31.22
N SER A 39 -2.97 -19.34 30.54
CA SER A 39 -2.99 -18.00 31.14
C SER A 39 -4.43 -17.51 31.23
N ILE A 40 -4.88 -17.15 32.41
CA ILE A 40 -6.22 -16.66 32.72
C ILE A 40 -6.13 -15.20 33.13
N SER A 41 -7.01 -14.36 32.57
CA SER A 41 -7.28 -13.00 33.04
C SER A 41 -8.67 -12.95 33.66
N HIS A 42 -8.72 -12.77 34.99
CA HIS A 42 -9.99 -12.64 35.71
C HIS A 42 -10.69 -11.30 35.45
N VAL A 43 -9.90 -10.28 35.02
CA VAL A 43 -10.44 -8.96 34.69
C VAL A 43 -11.21 -9.04 33.37
N ASP A 44 -10.60 -9.69 32.37
CA ASP A 44 -11.17 -9.80 31.01
C ASP A 44 -12.12 -11.01 30.90
N GLY A 45 -12.18 -11.88 31.91
CA GLY A 45 -12.95 -13.12 31.85
C GLY A 45 -12.52 -14.08 30.73
N PHE A 46 -11.21 -14.09 30.40
CA PHE A 46 -10.67 -14.81 29.26
C PHE A 46 -9.41 -15.60 29.61
N GLY A 47 -9.24 -16.77 29.00
CA GLY A 47 -8.01 -17.55 29.10
C GLY A 47 -7.63 -18.25 27.80
N LYS A 48 -6.30 -18.36 27.56
CA LYS A 48 -5.74 -19.08 26.42
C LYS A 48 -4.61 -20.02 26.84
N CYS A 49 -4.68 -21.26 26.36
CA CYS A 49 -3.59 -22.22 26.52
C CYS A 49 -2.50 -21.99 25.48
N HIS A 50 -1.26 -21.83 25.94
CA HIS A 50 -0.10 -21.58 25.04
C HIS A 50 0.40 -22.82 24.31
N ARG A 51 -0.12 -24.03 24.65
CA ARG A 51 0.29 -25.29 23.98
C ARG A 51 -0.71 -25.82 22.98
N CYS A 52 -1.99 -25.90 23.36
CA CYS A 52 -3.03 -26.49 22.50
C CYS A 52 -3.98 -25.43 21.93
N GLU A 53 -3.72 -24.15 22.21
CA GLU A 53 -4.52 -23.01 21.77
C GLU A 53 -5.99 -23.03 22.20
N SER A 54 -6.36 -23.91 23.13
CA SER A 54 -7.72 -23.93 23.71
C SER A 54 -8.02 -22.61 24.40
N LEU A 55 -9.25 -22.16 24.26
CA LEU A 55 -9.75 -20.90 24.81
C LEU A 55 -10.79 -21.18 25.89
N THR A 56 -10.91 -20.28 26.86
CA THR A 56 -11.97 -20.28 27.88
C THR A 56 -12.46 -18.86 28.10
N PHE A 57 -13.76 -18.72 28.38
CA PHE A 57 -14.40 -17.44 28.68
C PHE A 57 -15.30 -17.60 29.88
N ARG A 58 -15.31 -16.58 30.75
CA ARG A 58 -16.27 -16.49 31.87
C ARG A 58 -17.61 -16.04 31.29
N GLU A 59 -18.66 -16.81 31.49
CA GLU A 59 -20.02 -16.35 31.23
C GLU A 59 -20.35 -15.20 32.18
N ASP A 60 -20.53 -14.01 31.61
CA ASP A 60 -20.88 -12.83 32.38
C ASP A 60 -22.39 -12.89 32.67
N GLU A 61 -22.76 -13.26 33.88
CA GLU A 61 -24.16 -13.29 34.33
C GLU A 61 -24.83 -11.90 34.22
N SER A 62 -24.05 -10.82 34.17
CA SER A 62 -24.58 -9.47 33.95
C SER A 62 -25.13 -9.23 32.55
N LYS A 63 -24.81 -10.13 31.61
CA LYS A 63 -25.35 -10.12 30.22
C LYS A 63 -26.55 -11.04 30.04
N LYS A 64 -27.18 -11.52 31.13
CA LYS A 64 -28.55 -12.07 31.03
C LYS A 64 -29.40 -10.96 30.41
N ILE A 65 -29.76 -11.13 29.16
CA ILE A 65 -30.61 -10.25 28.37
C ILE A 65 -31.85 -9.99 29.21
N LYS A 66 -31.94 -8.81 29.84
CA LYS A 66 -33.22 -8.33 30.37
C LYS A 66 -34.14 -8.22 29.16
N MET A 67 -35.10 -9.12 29.05
CA MET A 67 -36.15 -8.99 28.05
C MET A 67 -36.78 -7.61 28.27
N LYS A 68 -36.60 -6.72 27.31
CA LYS A 68 -37.21 -5.39 27.36
C LYS A 68 -38.70 -5.60 27.09
N ASP A 69 -39.56 -5.13 28.02
CA ASP A 69 -40.99 -5.07 27.79
C ASP A 69 -41.29 -4.01 26.74
N TYR A 70 -41.67 -4.43 25.54
CA TYR A 70 -42.07 -3.54 24.46
C TYR A 70 -43.59 -3.31 24.48
N LYS A 71 -44.00 -2.05 24.24
CA LYS A 71 -45.41 -1.71 24.03
C LYS A 71 -45.77 -2.01 22.57
N LEU A 72 -46.93 -2.65 22.37
CA LEU A 72 -47.47 -2.82 21.03
C LEU A 72 -48.18 -1.54 20.58
N PRO A 73 -47.99 -1.09 19.35
CA PRO A 73 -48.73 0.05 18.82
C PRO A 73 -50.20 -0.29 18.61
N VAL A 74 -51.07 0.71 18.71
CA VAL A 74 -52.50 0.52 18.46
C VAL A 74 -52.73 0.44 16.96
N GLN A 75 -53.38 -0.65 16.51
CA GLN A 75 -53.86 -0.78 15.12
C GLN A 75 -55.13 0.03 14.97
N THR A 76 -55.12 1.06 14.13
CA THR A 76 -56.25 1.94 13.88
C THR A 76 -57.01 1.66 12.58
N TRP A 77 -56.37 0.87 11.71
CA TRP A 77 -56.91 0.45 10.42
C TRP A 77 -57.50 -0.96 10.49
N ARG A 78 -58.54 -1.19 9.66
CA ARG A 78 -59.25 -2.49 9.61
C ARG A 78 -58.78 -3.44 8.53
N ASN A 79 -58.17 -2.90 7.47
CA ASN A 79 -57.58 -3.68 6.37
C ASN A 79 -56.30 -2.99 5.87
N HIS A 80 -55.53 -3.70 5.05
CA HIS A 80 -54.25 -3.24 4.54
C HIS A 80 -54.31 -2.24 3.37
N THR A 81 -55.53 -1.74 3.02
CA THR A 81 -55.77 -0.84 1.88
C THR A 81 -56.22 0.56 2.33
N GLU A 82 -56.01 0.95 3.57
CA GLU A 82 -56.43 2.25 4.08
C GLU A 82 -55.47 3.38 3.67
N LEU A 83 -55.42 3.63 2.38
CA LEU A 83 -54.77 4.78 1.76
C LEU A 83 -55.84 5.56 0.99
N SER A 84 -55.82 6.88 1.09
CA SER A 84 -56.64 7.75 0.23
C SER A 84 -56.12 7.71 -1.21
N ASP A 85 -57.01 7.89 -2.17
CA ASP A 85 -56.68 7.99 -3.60
C ASP A 85 -55.61 9.07 -3.85
N ASN A 86 -55.68 10.18 -3.12
CA ASN A 86 -54.71 11.24 -3.20
C ASN A 86 -53.29 10.80 -2.72
N MET A 87 -53.23 10.00 -1.68
CA MET A 87 -51.96 9.48 -1.17
C MET A 87 -51.37 8.47 -2.12
N VAL A 88 -52.19 7.54 -2.66
CA VAL A 88 -51.72 6.56 -3.68
C VAL A 88 -51.18 7.31 -4.87
N LYS A 89 -51.94 8.26 -5.42
CA LYS A 89 -51.49 9.06 -6.58
C LYS A 89 -50.22 9.84 -6.30
N TYR A 90 -50.11 10.45 -5.12
CA TYR A 90 -48.87 11.15 -4.72
C TYR A 90 -47.65 10.22 -4.73
N ILE A 91 -47.77 9.03 -4.17
CA ILE A 91 -46.65 8.06 -4.12
C ILE A 91 -46.35 7.53 -5.52
N GLU A 92 -47.35 7.24 -6.34
CA GLU A 92 -47.14 6.78 -7.72
C GLU A 92 -46.47 7.85 -8.58
N ASP A 93 -46.90 9.11 -8.48
CA ASP A 93 -46.38 10.23 -9.27
C ASP A 93 -44.96 10.60 -8.85
N THR A 94 -44.67 10.64 -7.54
CA THR A 94 -43.42 11.19 -6.99
C THR A 94 -42.37 10.11 -6.68
N ARG A 95 -42.77 8.87 -6.39
CA ARG A 95 -41.91 7.77 -6.00
C ARG A 95 -41.90 6.62 -6.99
N LYS A 96 -42.80 6.65 -7.97
CA LYS A 96 -43.00 5.58 -8.96
C LYS A 96 -43.32 4.21 -8.34
N ILE A 97 -43.92 4.20 -7.16
CA ILE A 97 -44.32 3.00 -6.44
C ILE A 97 -45.82 2.79 -6.61
N ASN A 98 -46.23 1.66 -7.17
CA ASN A 98 -47.60 1.36 -7.48
C ASN A 98 -48.39 0.88 -6.27
N GLN A 99 -49.75 0.96 -6.36
CA GLN A 99 -50.64 0.59 -5.28
C GLN A 99 -50.50 -0.90 -4.85
N HIS A 100 -50.16 -1.80 -5.78
CA HIS A 100 -49.95 -3.22 -5.44
C HIS A 100 -48.81 -3.38 -4.44
N THR A 101 -47.68 -2.67 -4.65
CA THR A 101 -46.53 -2.67 -3.75
C THR A 101 -46.89 -2.07 -2.37
N LEU A 102 -47.66 -0.98 -2.35
CA LEU A 102 -48.11 -0.36 -1.10
C LEU A 102 -48.95 -1.31 -0.26
N ASN A 103 -49.91 -2.00 -0.90
CA ASN A 103 -50.75 -2.97 -0.23
C ASN A 103 -49.97 -4.20 0.26
N ALA A 104 -49.05 -4.72 -0.56
CA ALA A 104 -48.26 -5.89 -0.22
C ALA A 104 -47.33 -5.65 0.99
N LEU A 105 -46.89 -4.42 1.17
CA LEU A 105 -46.00 -4.00 2.28
C LEU A 105 -46.73 -3.28 3.41
N ASN A 106 -48.08 -3.37 3.43
CA ASN A 106 -48.92 -2.84 4.50
C ASN A 106 -48.72 -1.35 4.81
N ILE A 107 -48.60 -0.53 3.75
CA ILE A 107 -48.52 0.92 3.90
C ILE A 107 -49.90 1.47 4.16
N THR A 108 -50.04 2.32 5.21
CA THR A 108 -51.30 2.92 5.58
C THR A 108 -51.16 4.44 5.76
N GLU A 109 -52.27 5.10 6.01
CA GLU A 109 -52.33 6.58 6.20
C GLU A 109 -53.01 6.89 7.51
N GLU A 110 -52.34 7.72 8.35
CA GLU A 110 -52.92 8.10 9.65
C GLU A 110 -52.61 9.56 10.00
N LYS A 111 -53.53 10.22 10.70
CA LYS A 111 -53.26 11.48 11.40
C LYS A 111 -52.51 11.18 12.70
N TYR A 112 -51.33 11.73 12.85
CA TYR A 112 -50.47 11.50 14.00
C TYR A 112 -49.66 12.76 14.33
N TYR A 113 -49.37 12.95 15.62
CA TYR A 113 -48.60 14.09 16.10
C TYR A 113 -47.15 14.01 15.64
N GLN A 114 -46.69 15.07 14.94
CA GLN A 114 -45.30 15.22 14.52
C GLN A 114 -44.57 16.21 15.46
N PRO A 115 -43.57 15.72 16.23
CA PRO A 115 -42.79 16.56 17.15
C PRO A 115 -42.10 17.74 16.47
N ALA A 116 -41.62 17.56 15.23
CA ALA A 116 -40.94 18.59 14.47
C ALA A 116 -41.85 19.80 14.13
N THR A 117 -43.11 19.55 13.84
CA THR A 117 -44.08 20.59 13.48
C THR A 117 -44.98 20.97 14.64
N LYS A 118 -44.95 20.19 15.74
CA LYS A 118 -45.82 20.32 16.93
C LYS A 118 -47.33 20.33 16.60
N LYS A 119 -47.73 19.54 15.60
CA LYS A 119 -49.12 19.45 15.11
C LYS A 119 -49.44 18.02 14.70
N ASP A 120 -50.73 17.68 14.73
CA ASP A 120 -51.22 16.47 14.08
C ASP A 120 -51.20 16.69 12.55
N THR A 121 -50.44 15.87 11.86
CA THR A 121 -50.33 15.87 10.40
C THR A 121 -50.82 14.57 9.84
N ASN A 122 -51.19 14.58 8.56
CA ASN A 122 -51.45 13.36 7.82
C ASN A 122 -50.13 12.71 7.44
N ASN A 123 -49.98 11.42 7.73
CA ASN A 123 -48.72 10.71 7.55
C ASN A 123 -48.89 9.44 6.72
N ILE A 124 -47.87 9.14 5.90
CA ILE A 124 -47.63 7.81 5.41
C ILE A 124 -47.09 6.98 6.58
N VAL A 125 -47.64 5.80 6.79
CA VAL A 125 -47.29 4.95 7.92
C VAL A 125 -46.66 3.66 7.41
N PHE A 126 -45.44 3.41 7.82
CA PHE A 126 -44.75 2.15 7.63
C PHE A 126 -45.04 1.26 8.84
N ASN A 127 -45.74 0.16 8.63
CA ASN A 127 -46.17 -0.78 9.65
C ASN A 127 -45.15 -1.93 9.76
N TYR A 128 -44.55 -2.08 10.94
CA TYR A 128 -43.54 -3.11 11.21
C TYR A 128 -44.20 -4.32 11.85
N PHE A 129 -44.15 -5.43 11.16
CA PHE A 129 -44.69 -6.71 11.63
C PHE A 129 -43.59 -7.67 12.00
N GLU A 130 -43.79 -8.36 13.13
CA GLU A 130 -43.03 -9.55 13.49
C GLU A 130 -43.98 -10.74 13.51
N LYS A 131 -43.83 -11.62 12.55
CA LYS A 131 -44.87 -12.61 12.18
C LYS A 131 -46.19 -11.88 11.86
N ASP A 132 -47.25 -12.16 12.62
CA ASP A 132 -48.58 -11.53 12.42
C ASP A 132 -48.84 -10.39 13.40
N VAL A 133 -47.87 -10.01 14.23
CA VAL A 133 -48.02 -8.97 15.27
C VAL A 133 -47.46 -7.66 14.78
N LEU A 134 -48.26 -6.61 14.83
CA LEU A 134 -47.80 -5.23 14.61
C LEU A 134 -46.96 -4.79 15.82
N VAL A 135 -45.65 -4.61 15.64
CA VAL A 135 -44.70 -4.34 16.73
C VAL A 135 -44.17 -2.91 16.75
N ASN A 136 -44.26 -2.18 15.62
CA ASN A 136 -43.89 -0.78 15.52
C ASN A 136 -44.61 -0.08 14.37
N LYS A 137 -44.72 1.26 14.45
CA LYS A 137 -45.17 2.12 13.37
C LYS A 137 -44.21 3.29 13.22
N LYS A 138 -43.84 3.60 11.95
CA LYS A 138 -43.06 4.79 11.62
C LYS A 138 -43.87 5.68 10.71
N TYR A 139 -44.01 6.94 11.12
CA TYR A 139 -44.82 7.97 10.51
C TYR A 139 -43.94 8.92 9.72
N ARG A 140 -44.38 9.31 8.53
CA ARG A 140 -43.71 10.29 7.68
C ARG A 140 -44.70 11.29 7.14
N ASP A 141 -44.53 12.55 7.46
CA ASP A 141 -45.37 13.64 6.94
C ASP A 141 -44.92 14.13 5.54
N SER A 142 -45.68 15.06 4.97
CA SER A 142 -45.37 15.66 3.66
C SER A 142 -44.08 16.48 3.63
N GLN A 143 -43.58 16.92 4.78
CA GLN A 143 -42.33 17.68 4.92
C GLN A 143 -41.11 16.79 5.18
N LYS A 144 -41.28 15.46 5.08
CA LYS A 144 -40.24 14.45 5.34
C LYS A 144 -39.80 14.37 6.82
N ASN A 145 -40.63 14.81 7.76
CA ASN A 145 -40.40 14.57 9.18
C ASN A 145 -40.82 13.14 9.54
N PHE A 146 -39.99 12.50 10.36
CA PHE A 146 -40.20 11.12 10.80
C PHE A 146 -40.42 11.06 12.31
N THR A 147 -41.34 10.19 12.74
CA THR A 147 -41.50 9.82 14.14
C THR A 147 -41.92 8.36 14.25
N GLN A 148 -41.71 7.75 15.38
CA GLN A 148 -42.10 6.36 15.65
C GLN A 148 -43.00 6.30 16.89
N SER A 149 -43.79 5.26 16.99
CA SER A 149 -44.60 4.99 18.18
C SER A 149 -43.70 4.82 19.41
N ALA A 150 -43.99 5.51 20.50
CA ALA A 150 -43.13 5.51 21.67
C ALA A 150 -43.12 4.18 22.42
N GLY A 151 -41.94 3.69 22.79
CA GLY A 151 -41.74 2.46 23.57
C GLY A 151 -41.99 1.16 22.84
N THR A 152 -42.10 1.19 21.50
CA THR A 152 -42.28 0.01 20.63
C THR A 152 -40.97 -0.70 20.33
N LYS A 153 -41.07 -1.92 19.79
CA LYS A 153 -39.90 -2.74 19.47
C LYS A 153 -39.14 -2.16 18.28
N SER A 154 -37.83 -1.93 18.46
CA SER A 154 -36.95 -1.51 17.37
C SER A 154 -36.45 -2.74 16.59
N ILE A 155 -36.90 -2.92 15.35
CA ILE A 155 -36.58 -4.05 14.48
C ILE A 155 -36.52 -3.56 13.03
N PHE A 156 -35.91 -4.35 12.13
CA PHE A 156 -35.90 -4.02 10.70
C PHE A 156 -37.33 -3.99 10.14
N TYR A 157 -37.59 -3.01 9.28
CA TYR A 157 -38.81 -3.00 8.48
C TYR A 157 -38.83 -4.21 7.55
N ASN A 158 -40.01 -4.80 7.36
CA ASN A 158 -40.25 -5.99 6.53
C ASN A 158 -39.44 -7.23 6.97
N ILE A 159 -39.12 -7.38 8.26
CA ILE A 159 -38.29 -8.49 8.78
C ILE A 159 -38.82 -9.89 8.42
N ASN A 160 -40.12 -10.05 8.32
CA ASN A 160 -40.73 -11.35 7.97
C ASN A 160 -40.31 -11.87 6.59
N SER A 161 -39.93 -10.98 5.68
CA SER A 161 -39.54 -11.31 4.31
C SER A 161 -38.25 -12.13 4.22
N VAL A 162 -37.46 -12.17 5.29
CA VAL A 162 -36.19 -12.90 5.30
C VAL A 162 -36.33 -14.35 5.78
N ILE A 163 -37.50 -14.74 6.28
CA ILE A 163 -37.75 -16.11 6.76
C ILE A 163 -37.57 -17.13 5.63
N GLY A 164 -36.66 -18.07 5.83
CA GLY A 164 -36.38 -19.11 4.83
C GLY A 164 -35.52 -18.64 3.63
N GLN A 165 -35.03 -17.40 3.64
CA GLN A 165 -34.18 -16.87 2.59
C GLN A 165 -32.71 -17.21 2.82
N ASN A 166 -31.93 -17.32 1.74
CA ASN A 166 -30.48 -17.45 1.78
C ASN A 166 -29.76 -16.13 1.54
N GLU A 167 -30.42 -15.17 0.91
CA GLU A 167 -29.93 -13.83 0.58
C GLU A 167 -30.90 -12.79 1.11
N VAL A 168 -30.39 -11.68 1.65
CA VAL A 168 -31.18 -10.57 2.18
C VAL A 168 -30.60 -9.25 1.71
N TRP A 169 -31.48 -8.33 1.32
CA TRP A 169 -31.13 -6.97 0.92
C TRP A 169 -31.41 -6.02 2.09
N ILE A 170 -30.44 -5.22 2.47
CA ILE A 170 -30.53 -4.28 3.60
C ILE A 170 -30.41 -2.86 3.09
N THR A 171 -31.49 -2.07 3.22
CA THR A 171 -31.55 -0.66 2.81
C THR A 171 -31.50 0.29 4.00
N GLU A 172 -31.28 1.58 3.73
CA GLU A 172 -31.31 2.62 4.74
C GLU A 172 -32.75 3.09 5.01
N GLY A 173 -33.61 3.14 4.01
CA GLY A 173 -34.97 3.65 4.11
C GLY A 173 -36.04 2.65 3.68
N GLU A 174 -37.27 2.87 4.15
CA GLU A 174 -38.43 2.04 3.85
C GLU A 174 -38.86 2.19 2.37
N PHE A 175 -38.74 3.39 1.79
CA PHE A 175 -39.03 3.60 0.36
C PHE A 175 -38.12 2.82 -0.55
N ASP A 176 -36.88 2.55 -0.12
CA ASP A 176 -35.94 1.71 -0.87
C ASP A 176 -36.39 0.24 -0.86
N VAL A 177 -36.93 -0.23 0.27
CA VAL A 177 -37.56 -1.55 0.33
C VAL A 177 -38.73 -1.65 -0.65
N LEU A 178 -39.58 -0.61 -0.70
CA LEU A 178 -40.70 -0.57 -1.65
C LEU A 178 -40.22 -0.59 -3.10
N ALA A 179 -39.18 0.20 -3.41
CA ALA A 179 -38.56 0.26 -4.73
C ALA A 179 -38.01 -1.10 -5.17
N LEU A 180 -37.25 -1.77 -4.28
CA LEU A 180 -36.71 -3.11 -4.54
C LEU A 180 -37.84 -4.17 -4.69
N TYR A 181 -38.86 -4.10 -3.84
CA TYR A 181 -40.03 -5.00 -3.93
C TYR A 181 -40.72 -4.90 -5.28
N GLN A 182 -40.92 -3.68 -5.80
CA GLN A 182 -41.58 -3.41 -7.06
C GLN A 182 -40.86 -4.04 -8.27
N VAL A 183 -39.53 -4.16 -8.22
CA VAL A 183 -38.73 -4.82 -9.25
C VAL A 183 -38.49 -6.31 -8.95
N GLY A 184 -39.22 -6.88 -7.97
CA GLY A 184 -39.24 -8.33 -7.70
C GLY A 184 -38.31 -8.79 -6.59
N ILE A 185 -37.58 -7.91 -5.93
CA ILE A 185 -36.73 -8.24 -4.77
C ILE A 185 -37.56 -8.14 -3.49
N LYS A 186 -38.15 -9.26 -3.10
CA LYS A 186 -39.11 -9.30 -1.99
C LYS A 186 -38.47 -9.43 -0.60
N ASN A 187 -37.24 -9.89 -0.53
CA ASN A 187 -36.44 -10.15 0.68
C ASN A 187 -35.58 -8.95 1.06
N ALA A 188 -36.12 -7.75 0.86
CA ALA A 188 -35.48 -6.50 1.28
C ALA A 188 -36.03 -6.03 2.64
N ILE A 189 -35.13 -5.57 3.50
CA ILE A 189 -35.43 -4.99 4.83
C ILE A 189 -34.73 -3.65 4.97
N SER A 190 -35.25 -2.75 5.81
CA SER A 190 -34.54 -1.49 6.12
C SER A 190 -34.27 -1.31 7.59
N VAL A 191 -33.20 -0.55 7.90
CA VAL A 191 -32.95 -0.07 9.26
C VAL A 191 -34.02 0.95 9.68
N PRO A 192 -34.52 0.90 10.92
CA PRO A 192 -35.64 1.75 11.33
C PRO A 192 -35.25 3.23 11.55
N ASN A 193 -33.98 3.53 11.83
CA ASN A 193 -33.51 4.84 12.25
C ASN A 193 -32.53 5.51 11.26
N GLY A 194 -32.62 5.17 9.97
CA GLY A 194 -31.68 5.65 8.94
C GLY A 194 -30.25 5.26 9.26
N ALA A 195 -29.29 6.12 8.97
CA ALA A 195 -27.85 5.84 9.12
C ALA A 195 -27.36 5.60 10.56
N ASN A 196 -28.25 5.61 11.57
CA ASN A 196 -27.90 5.33 12.96
C ASN A 196 -27.92 3.82 13.22
N ASP A 197 -26.73 3.23 13.43
CA ASP A 197 -26.59 1.84 13.85
C ASP A 197 -27.00 1.69 15.31
N ASN A 198 -28.03 0.88 15.58
CA ASN A 198 -28.57 0.61 16.91
C ASN A 198 -28.49 -0.87 17.24
N ASP A 199 -27.79 -1.22 18.29
CA ASP A 199 -27.58 -2.62 18.72
C ASP A 199 -28.91 -3.35 19.02
N ASP A 200 -29.93 -2.65 19.57
CA ASP A 200 -31.23 -3.24 19.85
C ASP A 200 -31.91 -3.80 18.61
N VAL A 201 -31.75 -3.14 17.45
CA VAL A 201 -32.29 -3.60 16.16
C VAL A 201 -31.70 -4.95 15.77
N TRP A 202 -30.38 -5.08 15.89
CA TRP A 202 -29.65 -6.29 15.55
C TRP A 202 -29.93 -7.43 16.52
N GLU A 203 -30.02 -7.16 17.82
CA GLU A 203 -30.34 -8.18 18.81
C GLU A 203 -31.77 -8.71 18.60
N ASN A 204 -32.74 -7.81 18.32
CA ASN A 204 -34.11 -8.21 18.03
C ASN A 204 -34.27 -8.97 16.72
N ALA A 205 -33.36 -8.78 15.75
CA ALA A 205 -33.38 -9.45 14.45
C ALA A 205 -32.49 -10.69 14.39
N LYS A 206 -31.71 -11.00 15.41
CA LYS A 206 -30.68 -12.04 15.42
C LYS A 206 -31.18 -13.39 14.94
N GLU A 207 -32.32 -13.85 15.48
CA GLU A 207 -32.90 -15.16 15.11
C GLU A 207 -33.34 -15.22 13.62
N TYR A 208 -33.71 -14.08 13.04
CA TYR A 208 -34.09 -13.98 11.62
C TYR A 208 -32.89 -14.00 10.69
N LEU A 209 -31.74 -13.44 11.14
CA LEU A 209 -30.57 -13.22 10.30
C LEU A 209 -29.45 -14.28 10.46
N LYS A 210 -29.53 -15.15 11.47
CA LYS A 210 -28.44 -16.10 11.81
C LYS A 210 -28.09 -17.07 10.70
N ASP A 211 -29.10 -17.56 9.96
CA ASP A 211 -28.94 -18.60 8.92
C ASP A 211 -28.78 -18.01 7.51
N ILE A 212 -28.83 -16.68 7.36
CA ILE A 212 -28.63 -16.00 6.08
C ILE A 212 -27.19 -16.15 5.62
N LYS A 213 -27.00 -16.60 4.39
CA LYS A 213 -25.68 -16.86 3.80
C LYS A 213 -25.10 -15.62 3.13
N LYS A 214 -25.94 -14.73 2.60
CA LYS A 214 -25.51 -13.58 1.81
C LYS A 214 -26.34 -12.34 2.13
N PHE A 215 -25.68 -11.20 2.26
CA PHE A 215 -26.29 -9.90 2.48
C PHE A 215 -25.91 -8.94 1.37
N ILE A 216 -26.90 -8.23 0.82
CA ILE A 216 -26.69 -7.17 -0.16
C ILE A 216 -27.01 -5.84 0.53
N ILE A 217 -25.99 -5.01 0.73
CA ILE A 217 -26.11 -3.74 1.46
C ILE A 217 -26.44 -2.63 0.46
N CYS A 218 -27.55 -1.95 0.67
CA CYS A 218 -28.21 -1.05 -0.25
C CYS A 218 -28.51 0.29 0.44
N VAL A 219 -27.51 0.97 0.92
CA VAL A 219 -27.61 2.25 1.64
C VAL A 219 -27.42 3.45 0.72
N ASP A 220 -27.69 4.65 1.21
CA ASP A 220 -27.50 5.90 0.49
C ASP A 220 -26.04 6.10 0.05
N MET A 221 -25.82 6.85 -1.04
CA MET A 221 -24.48 7.10 -1.59
C MET A 221 -23.73 8.23 -0.88
N ASP A 222 -24.32 8.86 0.12
CA ASP A 222 -23.66 9.89 0.93
C ASP A 222 -22.68 9.31 1.96
N GLU A 223 -21.93 10.16 2.65
CA GLU A 223 -20.91 9.75 3.63
C GLU A 223 -21.50 8.97 4.83
N LYS A 224 -22.74 9.32 5.23
CA LYS A 224 -23.42 8.61 6.33
C LYS A 224 -23.84 7.21 5.90
N GLY A 225 -24.40 7.08 4.70
CA GLY A 225 -24.74 5.79 4.13
C GLY A 225 -23.50 4.90 3.95
N LYS A 226 -22.39 5.42 3.41
CA LYS A 226 -21.12 4.67 3.31
C LYS A 226 -20.61 4.22 4.68
N SER A 227 -20.69 5.06 5.71
CA SER A 227 -20.32 4.67 7.08
C SER A 227 -21.23 3.57 7.62
N LEU A 228 -22.55 3.65 7.37
CA LEU A 228 -23.52 2.61 7.73
C LEU A 228 -23.21 1.28 7.02
N ARG A 229 -22.90 1.33 5.72
CA ARG A 229 -22.48 0.16 4.92
C ARG A 229 -21.30 -0.57 5.55
N ASP A 230 -20.28 0.18 5.96
CA ASP A 230 -19.08 -0.40 6.56
C ASP A 230 -19.39 -1.03 7.92
N LYS A 231 -20.21 -0.40 8.77
CA LYS A 231 -20.64 -0.94 10.07
C LYS A 231 -21.46 -2.22 9.89
N ILE A 232 -22.45 -2.21 8.99
CA ILE A 232 -23.28 -3.39 8.69
C ILE A 232 -22.39 -4.55 8.21
N SER A 233 -21.47 -4.28 7.27
CA SER A 233 -20.60 -5.31 6.72
C SER A 233 -19.62 -5.89 7.75
N GLN A 234 -19.13 -5.08 8.69
CA GLN A 234 -18.29 -5.56 9.80
C GLN A 234 -19.09 -6.46 10.75
N ARG A 235 -20.31 -6.06 11.10
CA ARG A 235 -21.20 -6.80 11.99
C ARG A 235 -21.60 -8.17 11.42
N LEU A 236 -21.94 -8.22 10.14
CA LEU A 236 -22.38 -9.42 9.45
C LEU A 236 -21.26 -10.32 8.93
N GLY A 237 -20.03 -9.79 8.86
CA GLY A 237 -18.87 -10.41 8.23
C GLY A 237 -18.79 -10.12 6.73
N ARG A 238 -17.78 -9.32 6.33
CA ARG A 238 -17.60 -8.82 4.95
C ARG A 238 -17.61 -9.92 3.88
N PHE A 239 -17.17 -11.14 4.22
CA PHE A 239 -17.13 -12.27 3.27
C PHE A 239 -18.52 -12.73 2.79
N ARG A 240 -19.60 -12.41 3.58
CA ARG A 240 -20.99 -12.70 3.24
C ARG A 240 -21.71 -11.50 2.63
N CYS A 241 -21.03 -10.35 2.53
CA CYS A 241 -21.64 -9.09 2.12
C CYS A 241 -21.20 -8.69 0.71
N GLU A 242 -22.17 -8.24 -0.07
CA GLU A 242 -22.00 -7.42 -1.26
C GLU A 242 -22.69 -6.07 -1.03
N PHE A 243 -22.44 -5.10 -1.88
CA PHE A 243 -23.14 -3.83 -1.83
C PHE A 243 -23.50 -3.34 -3.23
N VAL A 244 -24.52 -2.49 -3.31
CA VAL A 244 -24.90 -1.81 -4.53
C VAL A 244 -24.41 -0.36 -4.47
N GLU A 245 -23.83 0.13 -5.56
CA GLU A 245 -23.58 1.55 -5.78
C GLU A 245 -24.67 2.08 -6.69
N TRP A 246 -25.56 2.89 -6.14
CA TRP A 246 -26.61 3.52 -6.89
C TRP A 246 -26.06 4.55 -7.86
N LYS A 247 -26.72 4.74 -9.00
CA LYS A 247 -26.36 5.81 -9.95
C LYS A 247 -26.80 7.18 -9.44
N ASN A 248 -27.89 7.19 -8.66
CA ASN A 248 -28.39 8.36 -7.96
C ASN A 248 -28.13 8.21 -6.44
N LYS A 249 -28.95 8.84 -5.61
CA LYS A 249 -28.73 8.86 -4.17
C LYS A 249 -29.02 7.52 -3.50
N ASP A 250 -30.17 6.90 -3.83
CA ASP A 250 -30.72 5.71 -3.21
C ASP A 250 -31.48 4.84 -4.22
N ALA A 251 -32.03 3.68 -3.78
CA ALA A 251 -32.73 2.75 -4.64
C ALA A 251 -34.04 3.36 -5.20
N ASN A 252 -34.74 4.19 -4.43
CA ASN A 252 -35.95 4.82 -4.91
C ASN A 252 -35.67 5.88 -5.98
N ASP A 253 -34.61 6.66 -5.83
CA ASP A 253 -34.19 7.63 -6.83
C ASP A 253 -33.76 6.91 -8.14
N ASP A 254 -33.07 5.76 -8.07
CA ASP A 254 -32.75 4.93 -9.23
C ASP A 254 -34.02 4.33 -9.88
N LEU A 255 -35.07 4.02 -9.10
CA LEU A 255 -36.37 3.59 -9.64
C LEU A 255 -37.04 4.74 -10.41
N ILE A 256 -37.06 5.96 -9.85
CA ILE A 256 -37.66 7.15 -10.48
C ILE A 256 -37.01 7.41 -11.85
N GLU A 257 -35.67 7.31 -11.92
CA GLU A 257 -34.90 7.54 -13.14
C GLU A 257 -34.85 6.30 -14.09
N GLY A 258 -35.48 5.20 -13.73
CA GLY A 258 -35.57 3.99 -14.57
C GLY A 258 -34.25 3.22 -14.74
N VAL A 259 -33.31 3.39 -13.82
CA VAL A 259 -31.97 2.79 -13.87
C VAL A 259 -31.74 1.71 -12.80
N LEU A 260 -32.72 1.46 -11.93
CA LEU A 260 -32.65 0.56 -10.79
C LEU A 260 -32.13 -0.85 -11.17
N ASP A 261 -32.69 -1.46 -12.24
CA ASP A 261 -32.29 -2.79 -12.70
C ASP A 261 -30.80 -2.89 -13.05
N SER A 262 -30.26 -1.83 -13.64
CA SER A 262 -28.84 -1.80 -14.00
C SER A 262 -27.93 -1.66 -12.78
N SER A 263 -28.34 -0.89 -11.79
CA SER A 263 -27.59 -0.73 -10.52
C SER A 263 -27.61 -2.04 -9.71
N ILE A 264 -28.76 -2.72 -9.63
CA ILE A 264 -28.90 -4.02 -8.97
C ILE A 264 -27.98 -5.09 -9.58
N LYS A 265 -27.84 -5.11 -10.90
CA LYS A 265 -26.97 -6.08 -11.60
C LYS A 265 -25.47 -5.82 -11.34
N ASN A 266 -25.12 -4.61 -10.97
CA ASN A 266 -23.71 -4.18 -10.80
C ASN A 266 -23.25 -4.23 -9.32
N ARG A 267 -23.60 -5.33 -8.64
CA ARG A 267 -23.21 -5.55 -7.23
C ARG A 267 -21.72 -5.73 -7.09
N LYS A 268 -21.15 -5.16 -6.03
CA LYS A 268 -19.71 -5.21 -5.72
C LYS A 268 -19.45 -5.95 -4.41
N ARG A 269 -18.32 -6.65 -4.35
CA ARG A 269 -17.79 -7.18 -3.09
C ARG A 269 -16.98 -6.12 -2.38
N PHE A 270 -16.84 -6.24 -1.06
CA PHE A 270 -15.96 -5.38 -0.27
C PHE A 270 -14.52 -5.71 -0.61
N PRO A 271 -13.74 -4.77 -1.20
CA PRO A 271 -12.33 -4.99 -1.44
C PRO A 271 -11.57 -5.04 -0.12
N VAL A 272 -10.64 -5.97 0.00
CA VAL A 272 -9.62 -5.93 1.05
C VAL A 272 -8.45 -5.15 0.49
N SER A 273 -8.10 -4.05 1.15
CA SER A 273 -6.98 -3.21 0.71
C SER A 273 -5.72 -4.05 0.51
N GLY A 274 -5.07 -3.89 -0.64
CA GLY A 274 -3.87 -4.65 -1.00
C GLY A 274 -4.13 -6.10 -1.46
N THR A 275 -5.39 -6.51 -1.64
CA THR A 275 -5.75 -7.84 -2.15
C THR A 275 -6.47 -7.70 -3.50
N PHE A 276 -5.93 -8.36 -4.52
CA PHE A 276 -6.44 -8.31 -5.88
C PHE A 276 -6.77 -9.72 -6.37
N ASN A 277 -7.89 -9.88 -7.03
CA ASN A 277 -8.23 -11.09 -7.77
C ASN A 277 -7.85 -10.94 -9.26
N VAL A 278 -7.96 -12.01 -10.03
CA VAL A 278 -7.60 -12.00 -11.47
C VAL A 278 -8.43 -10.96 -12.25
N THR A 279 -9.68 -10.75 -11.89
CA THR A 279 -10.55 -9.77 -12.56
C THR A 279 -10.07 -8.34 -12.32
N ASP A 280 -9.60 -8.04 -11.10
CA ASP A 280 -9.04 -6.73 -10.75
C ASP A 280 -7.76 -6.41 -11.55
N LEU A 281 -7.00 -7.45 -11.92
CA LEU A 281 -5.74 -7.36 -12.66
C LEU A 281 -5.91 -7.54 -14.18
N LYS A 282 -7.12 -7.83 -14.67
CA LYS A 282 -7.38 -8.17 -16.08
C LYS A 282 -6.85 -7.12 -17.05
N GLY A 283 -7.06 -5.83 -16.75
CA GLY A 283 -6.58 -4.74 -17.61
C GLY A 283 -5.06 -4.77 -17.80
N GLY A 284 -4.31 -4.92 -16.69
CA GLY A 284 -2.85 -5.03 -16.76
C GLY A 284 -2.36 -6.32 -17.43
N ILE A 285 -3.08 -7.44 -17.26
CA ILE A 285 -2.75 -8.71 -17.94
C ILE A 285 -2.93 -8.58 -19.46
N VAL A 286 -4.03 -7.96 -19.90
CA VAL A 286 -4.30 -7.71 -21.33
C VAL A 286 -3.25 -6.76 -21.92
N ASP A 287 -2.91 -5.69 -21.21
CA ASP A 287 -1.86 -4.76 -21.62
C ASP A 287 -0.51 -5.46 -21.83
N LEU A 288 -0.10 -6.32 -20.89
CA LEU A 288 1.11 -7.13 -21.01
C LEU A 288 1.04 -8.12 -22.19
N TYR A 289 -0.14 -8.65 -22.48
CA TYR A 289 -0.33 -9.57 -23.62
C TYR A 289 -0.23 -8.85 -24.97
N GLU A 290 -0.80 -7.64 -25.08
CA GLU A 290 -0.86 -6.85 -26.32
C GLU A 290 0.43 -6.07 -26.58
N ASN A 291 1.04 -5.51 -25.53
CA ASN A 291 2.20 -4.61 -25.63
C ASN A 291 3.53 -5.26 -25.23
N GLY A 292 3.49 -6.49 -24.70
CA GLY A 292 4.68 -7.24 -24.28
C GLY A 292 5.17 -6.91 -22.87
N LEU A 293 6.41 -7.26 -22.58
CA LEU A 293 7.03 -7.04 -21.27
C LEU A 293 7.22 -5.55 -20.98
N PRO A 294 7.12 -5.12 -19.71
CA PRO A 294 7.36 -3.74 -19.33
C PRO A 294 8.73 -3.25 -19.79
N ASP A 295 8.80 -2.00 -20.23
CA ASP A 295 10.04 -1.35 -20.58
C ASP A 295 11.00 -1.35 -19.39
N THR A 296 12.22 -1.82 -19.65
CA THR A 296 13.32 -1.72 -18.71
C THR A 296 14.12 -0.44 -18.95
N ILE A 297 14.62 0.14 -17.85
CA ILE A 297 15.35 1.40 -17.85
C ILE A 297 16.84 1.09 -17.83
N LYS A 298 17.54 1.47 -18.90
CA LYS A 298 18.97 1.18 -19.11
C LYS A 298 19.61 2.27 -19.95
N PRO A 299 20.91 2.60 -19.77
CA PRO A 299 21.59 3.57 -20.61
C PRO A 299 21.59 3.13 -22.08
N LYS A 300 21.37 4.09 -23.01
CA LYS A 300 21.25 3.86 -24.45
C LYS A 300 22.53 4.14 -25.24
N GLY A 301 23.56 4.68 -24.58
CA GLY A 301 24.81 5.00 -25.21
C GLY A 301 25.55 3.77 -25.74
N TYR A 302 26.27 3.90 -26.88
CA TYR A 302 27.05 2.80 -27.49
C TYR A 302 28.10 2.23 -26.54
N TYR A 303 28.56 3.01 -25.59
CA TYR A 303 29.52 2.66 -24.53
C TYR A 303 28.90 1.93 -23.33
N PHE A 304 27.61 1.59 -23.42
CA PHE A 304 26.82 0.79 -22.50
C PHE A 304 26.04 -0.35 -23.20
N LYS A 305 26.48 -0.80 -24.36
CA LYS A 305 25.74 -1.77 -25.18
C LYS A 305 25.63 -3.14 -24.48
N GLU A 306 26.77 -3.71 -24.08
CA GLU A 306 26.83 -5.01 -23.40
C GLU A 306 26.24 -4.91 -21.98
N PHE A 307 26.48 -3.79 -21.28
CA PHE A 307 25.86 -3.50 -20.01
C PHE A 307 24.33 -3.53 -20.10
N SER A 308 23.76 -2.89 -21.12
CA SER A 308 22.31 -2.81 -21.31
C SER A 308 21.64 -4.15 -21.66
N GLU A 309 22.42 -5.13 -22.11
CA GLU A 309 21.99 -6.53 -22.28
C GLU A 309 22.16 -7.35 -20.99
N THR A 310 23.09 -6.91 -20.14
CA THR A 310 23.47 -7.61 -18.90
C THR A 310 22.67 -7.17 -17.70
N PHE A 311 22.27 -5.87 -17.66
CA PHE A 311 21.59 -5.29 -16.52
C PHE A 311 20.66 -4.15 -16.93
N SER A 312 19.50 -4.07 -16.30
CA SER A 312 18.57 -2.95 -16.42
C SER A 312 17.80 -2.72 -15.13
N LEU A 313 17.28 -1.52 -14.97
CA LEU A 313 16.48 -1.08 -13.84
C LEU A 313 14.99 -1.10 -14.19
N MET A 314 14.15 -1.01 -13.18
CA MET A 314 12.71 -0.90 -13.31
C MET A 314 12.15 -0.05 -12.17
N ARG A 315 11.09 0.73 -12.45
CA ARG A 315 10.39 1.49 -11.41
C ARG A 315 9.82 0.57 -10.34
N GLY A 316 9.71 1.07 -9.13
CA GLY A 316 9.23 0.31 -7.98
C GLY A 316 10.26 -0.67 -7.40
N GLN A 317 11.55 -0.53 -7.74
CA GLN A 317 12.58 -1.47 -7.31
C GLN A 317 13.70 -0.83 -6.49
N LEU A 318 14.17 -1.59 -5.49
CA LEU A 318 15.40 -1.32 -4.77
C LEU A 318 16.56 -2.07 -5.45
N THR A 319 17.60 -1.33 -5.82
CA THR A 319 18.86 -1.85 -6.35
C THR A 319 19.98 -1.61 -5.37
N VAL A 320 20.80 -2.62 -5.08
CA VAL A 320 21.97 -2.50 -4.20
C VAL A 320 23.25 -2.66 -5.00
N GLY A 321 24.12 -1.63 -4.94
CA GLY A 321 25.47 -1.65 -5.48
C GLY A 321 26.51 -1.90 -4.38
N THR A 322 27.43 -2.84 -4.60
CA THR A 322 28.53 -3.09 -3.66
C THR A 322 29.89 -3.14 -4.36
N GLY A 323 30.95 -3.30 -3.61
CA GLY A 323 32.33 -3.36 -4.08
C GLY A 323 33.30 -2.84 -3.02
N ILE A 324 34.57 -3.16 -3.17
CA ILE A 324 35.64 -2.71 -2.26
C ILE A 324 35.70 -1.16 -2.24
N PRO A 325 36.01 -0.51 -1.11
CA PRO A 325 36.29 0.94 -1.09
C PRO A 325 37.30 1.33 -2.17
N SER A 326 37.14 2.50 -2.76
CA SER A 326 37.97 3.05 -3.86
C SER A 326 37.95 2.30 -5.20
N HIS A 327 37.07 1.29 -5.37
CA HIS A 327 36.89 0.58 -6.65
C HIS A 327 35.90 1.27 -7.62
N GLY A 328 35.44 2.50 -7.32
CA GLY A 328 34.66 3.32 -8.25
C GLY A 328 33.14 3.12 -8.22
N LYS A 329 32.58 2.56 -7.14
CA LYS A 329 31.12 2.36 -6.98
C LYS A 329 30.30 3.63 -7.21
N SER A 330 30.63 4.69 -6.47
CA SER A 330 29.95 5.98 -6.55
C SER A 330 30.04 6.58 -7.95
N ASN A 331 31.25 6.63 -8.50
CA ASN A 331 31.51 7.15 -9.84
C ASN A 331 30.75 6.38 -10.92
N PHE A 332 30.70 5.05 -10.84
CA PHE A 332 29.95 4.24 -11.79
C PHE A 332 28.42 4.45 -11.66
N THR A 333 27.94 4.51 -10.42
CA THR A 333 26.52 4.77 -10.16
C THR A 333 26.12 6.16 -10.68
N ASP A 334 26.93 7.18 -10.43
CA ASP A 334 26.69 8.54 -10.95
C ASP A 334 26.63 8.55 -12.47
N TRP A 335 27.62 7.94 -13.13
CA TRP A 335 27.69 7.89 -14.58
C TRP A 335 26.49 7.15 -15.20
N MET A 336 26.08 6.04 -14.60
CA MET A 336 24.88 5.31 -15.00
C MET A 336 23.63 6.19 -14.87
N VAL A 337 23.43 6.83 -13.70
CA VAL A 337 22.23 7.65 -13.44
C VAL A 337 22.19 8.89 -14.32
N LEU A 338 23.32 9.56 -14.57
CA LEU A 338 23.39 10.70 -15.48
C LEU A 338 22.99 10.33 -16.92
N ASN A 339 23.35 9.14 -17.38
CA ASN A 339 22.89 8.62 -18.67
C ASN A 339 21.37 8.36 -18.68
N LEU A 340 20.81 7.85 -17.57
CA LEU A 340 19.35 7.67 -17.47
C LEU A 340 18.61 9.02 -17.49
N ILE A 341 19.15 10.03 -16.81
CA ILE A 341 18.62 11.41 -16.86
C ILE A 341 18.57 11.91 -18.31
N LYS A 342 19.67 11.75 -19.04
CA LYS A 342 19.74 12.14 -20.45
C LYS A 342 18.77 11.35 -21.34
N ASP A 343 18.80 10.02 -21.23
CA ASP A 343 18.13 9.12 -22.18
C ASP A 343 16.61 9.06 -22.00
N TYR A 344 16.11 9.36 -20.79
CA TYR A 344 14.70 9.24 -20.41
C TYR A 344 14.10 10.55 -19.87
N ASN A 345 14.88 11.63 -19.84
CA ASN A 345 14.50 12.91 -19.22
C ASN A 345 14.01 12.74 -17.76
N MET A 346 14.66 11.85 -17.00
CA MET A 346 14.36 11.57 -15.62
C MET A 346 14.95 12.63 -14.69
N LYS A 347 14.43 12.64 -13.46
CA LYS A 347 14.96 13.47 -12.36
C LYS A 347 15.53 12.56 -11.28
N ALA A 348 16.69 12.93 -10.75
CA ALA A 348 17.35 12.14 -9.72
C ALA A 348 17.78 12.99 -8.53
N SER A 349 17.75 12.38 -7.34
CA SER A 349 18.23 12.99 -6.11
C SER A 349 19.25 12.09 -5.43
N TRP A 350 20.37 12.66 -5.02
CA TRP A 350 21.45 11.98 -4.32
C TRP A 350 21.49 12.38 -2.86
N PHE A 351 21.57 11.41 -1.98
CA PHE A 351 21.99 11.57 -0.60
C PHE A 351 23.37 10.94 -0.44
N SER A 352 24.41 11.78 -0.46
CA SER A 352 25.80 11.33 -0.40
C SER A 352 26.63 12.16 0.60
N PRO A 353 26.50 11.89 1.91
CA PRO A 353 27.22 12.65 2.95
C PRO A 353 28.74 12.52 2.89
N GLU A 354 29.26 11.53 2.17
CA GLU A 354 30.72 11.38 1.96
C GLU A 354 31.28 12.49 1.05
N HIS A 355 30.46 13.00 0.16
CA HIS A 355 30.85 14.03 -0.80
C HIS A 355 30.47 15.44 -0.29
N SER A 356 31.20 15.91 0.71
CA SER A 356 31.04 17.27 1.28
C SER A 356 32.29 18.12 1.00
N PRO A 357 32.12 19.39 0.63
CA PRO A 357 30.86 20.13 0.44
C PRO A 357 30.15 19.74 -0.86
N MET A 358 28.82 19.96 -0.89
CA MET A 358 27.97 19.57 -2.05
C MET A 358 28.43 20.23 -3.37
N SER A 359 29.04 21.39 -3.33
CA SER A 359 29.60 22.05 -4.52
C SER A 359 30.72 21.23 -5.17
N LEU A 360 31.56 20.55 -4.39
CA LEU A 360 32.56 19.63 -4.95
C LEU A 360 31.92 18.39 -5.59
N TYR A 361 30.89 17.86 -4.96
CA TYR A 361 30.16 16.73 -5.57
C TYR A 361 29.50 17.16 -6.88
N GLN A 362 28.94 18.37 -6.90
CA GLN A 362 28.33 18.92 -8.11
C GLN A 362 29.35 19.10 -9.25
N THR A 363 30.62 19.47 -8.94
CA THR A 363 31.66 19.52 -9.98
C THR A 363 31.98 18.15 -10.54
N ASN A 364 32.00 17.09 -9.73
CA ASN A 364 32.22 15.72 -10.21
C ASN A 364 31.10 15.24 -11.14
N LEU A 365 29.85 15.59 -10.85
CA LEU A 365 28.74 15.31 -11.76
C LEU A 365 28.84 16.12 -13.05
N MET A 366 29.24 17.38 -12.96
CA MET A 366 29.46 18.28 -14.09
C MET A 366 30.53 17.76 -15.04
N GLU A 367 31.68 17.28 -14.52
CA GLU A 367 32.73 16.67 -15.33
C GLU A 367 32.21 15.49 -16.16
N LYS A 368 31.37 14.63 -15.55
CA LYS A 368 30.74 13.52 -16.26
C LYS A 368 29.74 13.98 -17.32
N VAL A 369 28.99 15.06 -17.06
CA VAL A 369 28.01 15.60 -18.01
C VAL A 369 28.69 16.31 -19.18
N ILE A 370 29.63 17.20 -18.90
CA ILE A 370 30.35 17.99 -19.92
C ILE A 370 31.39 17.12 -20.67
N GLY A 371 32.05 16.19 -19.95
CA GLY A 371 33.11 15.34 -20.51
C GLY A 371 34.49 15.94 -20.42
N ARG A 372 34.69 16.95 -19.59
CA ARG A 372 35.96 17.63 -19.35
C ARG A 372 36.25 17.74 -17.86
N ASN A 373 37.54 17.97 -17.51
CA ASN A 373 37.96 18.24 -16.16
C ASN A 373 37.50 19.66 -15.73
N PHE A 374 37.02 19.79 -14.50
CA PHE A 374 36.66 21.08 -13.90
C PHE A 374 37.90 21.87 -13.49
N TRP A 375 38.94 21.18 -13.01
CA TRP A 375 40.12 21.77 -12.45
C TRP A 375 41.16 22.08 -13.54
N GLU A 376 41.99 23.09 -13.31
CA GLU A 376 43.19 23.31 -14.11
C GLU A 376 44.13 22.13 -13.94
N ASP A 377 44.80 21.78 -15.03
CA ASP A 377 45.71 20.66 -15.04
C ASP A 377 46.85 20.86 -14.06
N THR A 378 46.91 19.98 -13.07
CA THR A 378 48.12 19.79 -12.28
C THR A 378 48.83 18.55 -12.83
N GLU A 379 50.09 18.34 -12.52
CA GLU A 379 50.99 17.30 -13.03
C GLU A 379 50.42 15.88 -13.09
N THR A 380 49.25 15.65 -12.49
CA THR A 380 48.55 14.34 -12.45
C THR A 380 47.57 14.10 -13.57
N THR A 381 47.13 15.13 -14.28
CA THR A 381 46.16 15.04 -15.36
C THR A 381 46.82 15.32 -16.71
N GLN A 382 47.75 14.54 -17.14
CA GLN A 382 48.34 14.47 -18.48
C GLN A 382 48.02 15.66 -19.41
N GLY A 383 48.62 16.79 -19.12
CA GLY A 383 48.75 18.02 -19.81
C GLY A 383 47.90 18.27 -21.04
N ASN A 384 47.28 19.41 -21.11
CA ASN A 384 46.64 20.05 -22.27
C ASN A 384 45.17 19.73 -22.60
N ALA A 385 44.39 18.98 -21.77
CA ALA A 385 42.95 18.99 -21.96
C ALA A 385 42.36 20.32 -21.44
N PRO A 386 41.68 21.12 -22.26
CA PRO A 386 41.08 22.36 -21.80
C PRO A 386 40.02 22.05 -20.73
N ARG A 387 40.12 22.74 -19.58
CA ARG A 387 39.12 22.60 -18.50
C ARG A 387 37.76 23.12 -18.93
N ILE A 388 36.72 22.80 -18.15
CA ILE A 388 35.37 23.33 -18.28
C ILE A 388 35.40 24.86 -18.28
N THR A 389 34.81 25.47 -19.28
CA THR A 389 34.71 26.92 -19.43
C THR A 389 33.52 27.49 -18.64
N ARG A 390 33.55 28.80 -18.34
CA ARG A 390 32.41 29.47 -17.68
C ARG A 390 31.10 29.30 -18.43
N ALA A 391 31.10 29.38 -19.75
CA ALA A 391 29.92 29.17 -20.57
C ALA A 391 29.36 27.74 -20.46
N GLU A 392 30.21 26.73 -20.30
CA GLU A 392 29.79 25.36 -20.09
C GLU A 392 29.23 25.14 -18.68
N ILE A 393 29.71 25.88 -17.66
CA ILE A 393 29.08 25.88 -16.33
C ILE A 393 27.65 26.39 -16.44
N ASP A 394 27.43 27.51 -17.16
CA ASP A 394 26.08 28.06 -17.35
C ASP A 394 25.17 27.12 -18.15
N GLN A 395 25.70 26.42 -19.16
CA GLN A 395 24.97 25.38 -19.90
C GLN A 395 24.61 24.18 -19.04
N TYR A 396 25.57 23.75 -18.19
CA TYR A 396 25.31 22.68 -17.24
C TYR A 396 24.22 23.06 -16.25
N GLU A 397 24.27 24.27 -15.68
CA GLU A 397 23.24 24.76 -14.78
C GLU A 397 21.85 24.71 -15.41
N GLN A 398 21.70 25.19 -16.64
CA GLN A 398 20.45 25.14 -17.38
C GLN A 398 19.96 23.69 -17.62
N TRP A 399 20.88 22.78 -17.96
CA TRP A 399 20.54 21.38 -18.22
C TRP A 399 20.22 20.61 -16.94
N ALA A 400 21.00 20.84 -15.87
CA ALA A 400 20.89 20.13 -14.60
C ALA A 400 19.73 20.64 -13.74
N ASN A 401 19.33 21.91 -13.94
CA ASN A 401 18.23 22.52 -13.23
C ASN A 401 16.96 21.66 -13.40
N GLU A 402 16.24 21.42 -12.32
CA GLU A 402 15.05 20.55 -12.25
C GLU A 402 15.28 19.06 -12.58
N LYS A 403 16.53 18.62 -12.78
CA LYS A 403 16.87 17.21 -13.04
C LYS A 403 17.77 16.59 -11.98
N ILE A 404 18.71 17.37 -11.43
CA ILE A 404 19.72 16.91 -10.46
C ILE A 404 19.51 17.61 -9.13
N TYR A 405 19.27 16.82 -8.09
CA TYR A 405 19.07 17.31 -6.72
C TYR A 405 20.07 16.65 -5.78
N LEU A 406 20.63 17.41 -4.87
CA LEU A 406 21.49 16.90 -3.79
C LEU A 406 20.75 17.07 -2.47
N THR A 407 20.64 15.99 -1.69
CA THR A 407 19.98 15.96 -0.40
C THR A 407 21.02 15.99 0.72
N GLY A 408 20.87 16.90 1.67
CA GLY A 408 21.72 17.00 2.87
C GLY A 408 20.91 17.22 4.12
N ALA A 409 21.47 16.84 5.26
CA ALA A 409 20.92 17.20 6.56
C ALA A 409 21.36 18.62 6.93
N GLU A 410 20.43 19.44 7.40
CA GLU A 410 20.70 20.83 7.79
C GLU A 410 21.11 20.95 9.27
N GLY A 411 22.03 21.84 9.53
CA GLY A 411 22.48 22.18 10.89
C GLY A 411 23.02 20.98 11.67
N THR A 412 22.45 20.72 12.84
CA THR A 412 22.84 19.61 13.74
C THR A 412 21.99 18.36 13.57
N GLN A 413 21.12 18.31 12.57
CA GLN A 413 20.25 17.18 12.34
C GLN A 413 21.05 15.96 11.88
N LEU A 414 20.85 14.84 12.57
CA LEU A 414 21.46 13.57 12.18
C LEU A 414 20.53 12.84 11.20
N PRO A 415 21.05 12.36 10.06
CA PRO A 415 20.24 11.66 9.08
C PRO A 415 19.82 10.27 9.60
N THR A 416 18.54 10.11 9.89
CA THR A 416 17.91 8.81 10.14
C THR A 416 17.22 8.31 8.88
N TRP A 417 16.90 7.00 8.82
CA TRP A 417 16.19 6.42 7.69
C TRP A 417 14.79 6.99 7.51
N ASP A 418 14.06 7.23 8.59
CA ASP A 418 12.73 7.83 8.53
C ASP A 418 12.80 9.27 8.02
N TRP A 419 13.74 10.08 8.53
CA TRP A 419 13.99 11.44 8.00
C TRP A 419 14.32 11.42 6.50
N LEU A 420 15.17 10.49 6.05
CA LEU A 420 15.58 10.41 4.64
C LEU A 420 14.38 10.04 3.74
N LEU A 421 13.57 9.07 4.16
CA LEU A 421 12.38 8.68 3.42
C LEU A 421 11.32 9.80 3.39
N ASP A 422 11.15 10.55 4.47
CA ASP A 422 10.27 11.73 4.49
C ASP A 422 10.76 12.81 3.52
N LYS A 423 12.08 13.08 3.47
CA LYS A 423 12.69 14.00 2.50
C LYS A 423 12.51 13.51 1.06
N PHE A 424 12.70 12.24 0.79
CA PHE A 424 12.46 11.65 -0.52
C PHE A 424 11.00 11.78 -0.95
N LYS A 425 10.07 11.55 -0.02
CA LYS A 425 8.64 11.73 -0.26
C LYS A 425 8.31 13.19 -0.60
N GLU A 426 8.84 14.14 0.17
CA GLU A 426 8.69 15.57 -0.09
C GLU A 426 9.23 15.96 -1.48
N GLN A 427 10.43 15.50 -1.84
CA GLN A 427 11.05 15.76 -3.14
C GLN A 427 10.28 15.13 -4.30
N MET A 428 9.77 13.92 -4.11
CA MET A 428 8.95 13.26 -5.11
C MET A 428 7.68 14.07 -5.42
N TYR A 429 6.98 14.53 -4.39
CA TYR A 429 5.77 15.33 -4.57
C TYR A 429 6.06 16.74 -5.11
N SER A 430 7.16 17.37 -4.68
CA SER A 430 7.47 18.75 -5.06
C SER A 430 8.19 18.87 -6.40
N TYR A 431 9.06 17.90 -6.72
CA TYR A 431 9.96 17.98 -7.88
C TYR A 431 9.75 16.84 -8.89
N GLY A 432 9.03 15.79 -8.54
CA GLY A 432 8.80 14.64 -9.41
C GLY A 432 10.05 13.77 -9.60
N ILE A 433 10.77 13.47 -8.53
CA ILE A 433 12.00 12.65 -8.59
C ILE A 433 11.66 11.21 -8.96
N ASP A 434 12.38 10.66 -9.93
CA ASP A 434 12.27 9.29 -10.43
C ASP A 434 13.26 8.32 -9.78
N ILE A 435 14.46 8.82 -9.45
CA ILE A 435 15.59 8.02 -8.99
C ILE A 435 16.15 8.65 -7.70
N PHE A 436 16.28 7.83 -6.67
CA PHE A 436 16.99 8.21 -5.44
C PHE A 436 18.25 7.38 -5.28
N VAL A 437 19.38 8.05 -5.15
CA VAL A 437 20.70 7.43 -4.90
C VAL A 437 21.09 7.69 -3.45
N ILE A 438 21.43 6.63 -2.73
CA ILE A 438 21.90 6.67 -1.34
C ILE A 438 23.33 6.14 -1.31
N ASP A 439 24.31 7.02 -1.05
CA ASP A 439 25.72 6.69 -1.03
C ASP A 439 26.44 7.27 0.22
N ALA A 440 26.64 6.44 1.23
CA ALA A 440 26.43 5.02 1.33
C ALA A 440 25.50 4.67 2.51
N PHE A 441 25.02 3.42 2.55
CA PHE A 441 24.16 2.87 3.61
C PHE A 441 24.64 3.19 5.03
N ASN A 442 25.93 3.06 5.29
CA ASN A 442 26.55 3.26 6.60
C ASN A 442 26.62 4.72 7.08
N LYS A 443 26.19 5.69 6.26
CA LYS A 443 26.15 7.12 6.61
C LYS A 443 24.78 7.58 7.13
N VAL A 444 23.81 6.69 7.14
CA VAL A 444 22.49 6.90 7.72
C VAL A 444 22.41 6.16 9.05
N LEU A 445 21.91 6.84 10.08
CA LEU A 445 21.82 6.24 11.42
C LEU A 445 20.81 5.09 11.43
N LEU A 446 21.26 3.93 11.87
CA LEU A 446 20.37 2.80 12.11
C LEU A 446 19.53 3.05 13.37
N PRO A 447 18.27 2.54 13.41
CA PRO A 447 17.46 2.51 14.63
C PRO A 447 18.21 1.82 15.78
N LYS A 448 17.71 1.93 17.01
CA LYS A 448 18.29 1.20 18.16
C LYS A 448 17.83 -0.25 18.18
N GLY A 449 18.73 -1.22 18.34
CA GLY A 449 18.40 -2.64 18.49
C GLY A 449 19.46 -3.61 17.94
N ASN A 450 19.08 -4.81 17.56
CA ASN A 450 19.96 -5.78 16.91
C ASN A 450 20.26 -5.34 15.48
N LYS A 451 21.52 -5.30 15.09
CA LYS A 451 21.97 -4.79 13.78
C LYS A 451 21.29 -5.50 12.59
N ILE A 452 21.09 -6.81 12.67
CA ILE A 452 20.47 -7.60 11.59
C ILE A 452 18.99 -7.21 11.44
N ASP A 453 18.26 -7.14 12.55
CA ASP A 453 16.84 -6.78 12.53
C ASP A 453 16.62 -5.35 11.99
N MET A 454 17.52 -4.43 12.34
CA MET A 454 17.49 -3.05 11.84
C MET A 454 17.78 -2.95 10.35
N ILE A 455 18.78 -3.70 9.84
CA ILE A 455 19.06 -3.77 8.42
C ILE A 455 17.83 -4.28 7.66
N ASN A 456 17.20 -5.33 8.18
CA ASN A 456 15.98 -5.91 7.65
C ASN A 456 14.83 -4.88 7.60
N GLU A 457 14.61 -4.16 8.69
CA GLU A 457 13.60 -3.11 8.77
C GLU A 457 13.84 -2.01 7.72
N VAL A 458 15.07 -1.53 7.62
CA VAL A 458 15.45 -0.48 6.66
C VAL A 458 15.27 -0.93 5.21
N LEU A 459 15.75 -2.11 4.85
CA LEU A 459 15.61 -2.64 3.49
C LEU A 459 14.14 -2.86 3.13
N THR A 460 13.32 -3.30 4.10
CA THR A 460 11.87 -3.41 3.93
C THR A 460 11.22 -2.06 3.68
N LYS A 461 11.58 -1.02 4.46
CA LYS A 461 11.07 0.34 4.28
C LYS A 461 11.44 0.90 2.91
N LEU A 462 12.70 0.75 2.48
CA LEU A 462 13.18 1.19 1.17
C LEU A 462 12.45 0.49 0.02
N THR A 463 12.29 -0.83 0.13
CA THR A 463 11.56 -1.64 -0.86
C THR A 463 10.10 -1.20 -0.96
N HIS A 464 9.43 -1.05 0.18
CA HIS A 464 8.04 -0.60 0.23
C HIS A 464 7.89 0.83 -0.32
N PHE A 465 8.82 1.72 0.02
CA PHE A 465 8.81 3.09 -0.51
C PHE A 465 8.94 3.10 -2.04
N ALA A 466 9.88 2.35 -2.60
CA ALA A 466 10.07 2.25 -4.04
C ALA A 466 8.80 1.74 -4.74
N GLN A 467 8.20 0.66 -4.24
CA GLN A 467 6.99 0.04 -4.80
C GLN A 467 5.77 0.95 -4.70
N SER A 468 5.52 1.52 -3.52
CA SER A 468 4.32 2.34 -3.27
C SER A 468 4.33 3.66 -4.04
N ASN A 469 5.51 4.19 -4.35
CA ASN A 469 5.67 5.47 -5.04
C ASN A 469 6.12 5.31 -6.50
N ASN A 470 6.32 4.07 -6.97
CA ASN A 470 6.76 3.78 -8.33
C ASN A 470 8.06 4.50 -8.74
N VAL A 471 9.02 4.60 -7.81
CA VAL A 471 10.34 5.20 -8.00
C VAL A 471 11.45 4.17 -7.96
N MET A 472 12.64 4.51 -8.42
CA MET A 472 13.83 3.66 -8.32
C MET A 472 14.70 4.13 -7.15
N ILE A 473 15.19 3.19 -6.34
CA ILE A 473 16.17 3.46 -5.29
C ILE A 473 17.44 2.69 -5.60
N ILE A 474 18.56 3.38 -5.64
CA ILE A 474 19.91 2.80 -5.77
C ILE A 474 20.65 3.04 -4.47
N LEU A 475 20.96 1.95 -3.77
CA LEU A 475 21.65 1.97 -2.48
C LEU A 475 23.07 1.44 -2.65
N VAL A 476 24.06 2.27 -2.40
CA VAL A 476 25.47 1.87 -2.33
C VAL A 476 25.78 1.39 -0.93
N ALA A 477 26.35 0.19 -0.82
CA ALA A 477 26.70 -0.40 0.47
C ALA A 477 28.08 -1.06 0.43
N HIS A 478 28.85 -0.88 1.51
CA HIS A 478 30.20 -1.42 1.62
C HIS A 478 30.17 -2.87 2.09
N PRO A 479 31.03 -3.73 1.52
CA PRO A 479 31.21 -5.08 2.03
C PRO A 479 31.87 -5.06 3.42
N THR A 480 31.75 -6.16 4.14
CA THR A 480 32.57 -6.44 5.32
C THR A 480 34.04 -6.59 4.91
N LYS A 481 34.95 -6.53 5.91
CA LYS A 481 36.37 -6.72 5.64
C LYS A 481 36.58 -8.07 4.93
N MET A 482 37.02 -7.99 3.67
CA MET A 482 37.27 -9.16 2.83
C MET A 482 38.57 -9.85 3.26
N GLN A 483 38.56 -11.17 3.25
CA GLN A 483 39.79 -11.95 3.40
C GLN A 483 40.59 -11.85 2.11
N LYS A 484 41.89 -11.68 2.25
CA LYS A 484 42.84 -11.76 1.12
C LYS A 484 43.31 -13.18 0.98
N ASN A 485 43.53 -13.65 -0.26
CA ASN A 485 44.19 -14.93 -0.55
C ASN A 485 45.70 -14.84 -0.22
N GLU A 486 46.42 -15.92 -0.42
CA GLU A 486 47.87 -16.02 -0.17
C GLU A 486 48.69 -15.02 -1.02
N GLU A 487 48.15 -14.60 -2.16
CA GLU A 487 48.75 -13.62 -3.07
C GLU A 487 48.35 -12.18 -2.72
N GLY A 488 47.64 -11.97 -1.61
CA GLY A 488 47.21 -10.64 -1.17
C GLY A 488 45.98 -10.06 -1.91
N VAL A 489 45.38 -10.84 -2.83
CA VAL A 489 44.24 -10.42 -3.63
C VAL A 489 42.93 -10.64 -2.83
N SER A 490 42.08 -9.62 -2.73
CA SER A 490 40.77 -9.77 -2.13
C SER A 490 39.80 -10.45 -3.08
N ALA A 491 38.95 -11.34 -2.56
CA ALA A 491 37.87 -11.90 -3.34
C ALA A 491 36.92 -10.78 -3.82
N ILE A 492 36.29 -10.98 -4.97
CA ILE A 492 35.27 -10.06 -5.48
C ILE A 492 34.06 -10.13 -4.54
N PRO A 493 33.67 -9.00 -3.90
CA PRO A 493 32.54 -9.02 -2.99
C PRO A 493 31.23 -9.27 -3.73
N ASP A 494 30.36 -10.00 -3.09
CA ASP A 494 28.97 -10.19 -3.51
C ASP A 494 27.99 -9.54 -2.54
N LEU A 495 26.69 -9.64 -2.82
CA LEU A 495 25.67 -9.08 -1.95
C LEU A 495 25.56 -9.79 -0.58
N TYR A 496 26.10 -10.99 -0.41
CA TYR A 496 26.19 -11.65 0.91
C TYR A 496 27.31 -11.07 1.76
N SER A 497 28.31 -10.46 1.13
CA SER A 497 29.45 -9.83 1.80
C SER A 497 29.11 -8.46 2.40
N VAL A 498 27.94 -7.89 2.07
CA VAL A 498 27.58 -6.52 2.47
C VAL A 498 27.25 -6.46 3.96
N SER A 499 28.01 -5.66 4.70
CA SER A 499 27.75 -5.27 6.10
C SER A 499 27.33 -6.38 7.07
N GLY A 500 27.62 -7.65 6.74
CA GLY A 500 27.37 -8.81 7.61
C GLY A 500 25.93 -9.32 7.62
N SER A 501 25.14 -9.02 6.61
CA SER A 501 23.79 -9.54 6.50
C SER A 501 23.50 -10.10 5.10
N ALA A 502 23.02 -11.35 5.05
CA ALA A 502 22.47 -11.95 3.84
C ALA A 502 21.21 -11.21 3.31
N ASP A 503 20.65 -10.32 4.13
CA ASP A 503 19.41 -9.61 3.82
C ASP A 503 19.56 -8.63 2.66
N PHE A 504 20.76 -8.09 2.44
CA PHE A 504 21.02 -7.27 1.26
C PHE A 504 20.77 -8.04 -0.03
N ARG A 505 21.11 -9.32 -0.09
CA ARG A 505 20.76 -10.16 -1.23
C ARG A 505 19.28 -10.56 -1.23
N ASN A 506 18.74 -10.92 -0.07
CA ASN A 506 17.40 -11.47 0.02
C ASN A 506 16.32 -10.45 -0.31
N GLN A 507 16.43 -9.22 0.21
CA GLN A 507 15.40 -8.19 0.13
C GLN A 507 15.53 -7.23 -1.05
N THR A 508 16.72 -7.13 -1.68
CA THR A 508 16.86 -6.29 -2.86
C THR A 508 16.22 -6.94 -4.10
N HIS A 509 15.72 -6.13 -5.01
CA HIS A 509 15.24 -6.59 -6.31
C HIS A 509 16.40 -6.85 -7.26
N ASN A 510 17.32 -5.90 -7.37
CA ASN A 510 18.48 -5.98 -8.22
C ASN A 510 19.76 -5.73 -7.42
N GLY A 511 20.85 -6.25 -7.87
CA GLY A 511 22.10 -5.99 -7.22
C GLY A 511 23.30 -6.22 -8.11
N PHE A 512 24.33 -5.39 -7.90
CA PHE A 512 25.56 -5.44 -8.69
C PHE A 512 26.81 -5.23 -7.82
N THR A 513 27.94 -5.62 -8.39
CA THR A 513 29.26 -5.37 -7.81
C THR A 513 30.14 -4.61 -8.80
N ILE A 514 30.83 -3.59 -8.30
CA ILE A 514 31.90 -2.91 -9.02
C ILE A 514 33.23 -3.34 -8.43
N HIS A 515 34.09 -3.86 -9.28
CA HIS A 515 35.43 -4.29 -8.91
C HIS A 515 36.47 -3.73 -9.87
N ARG A 516 37.55 -3.15 -9.32
CA ARG A 516 38.65 -2.61 -10.11
C ARG A 516 39.88 -3.50 -10.00
N THR A 517 40.42 -3.89 -11.15
CA THR A 517 41.73 -4.46 -11.29
C THR A 517 42.70 -3.34 -11.63
N TRP A 518 43.78 -3.20 -10.89
CA TRP A 518 44.79 -2.18 -11.12
C TRP A 518 45.76 -2.62 -12.22
N ALA A 519 46.32 -1.63 -12.92
CA ALA A 519 47.38 -1.92 -13.87
C ALA A 519 48.64 -2.47 -13.15
N ASP A 520 49.27 -3.42 -13.79
CA ASP A 520 50.51 -4.01 -13.31
C ASP A 520 51.46 -4.19 -14.50
N GLU A 521 52.54 -3.42 -14.50
CA GLU A 521 53.52 -3.41 -15.59
C GLU A 521 54.29 -4.72 -15.69
N GLU A 522 54.57 -5.41 -14.56
CA GLU A 522 55.33 -6.65 -14.55
C GLU A 522 54.55 -7.82 -15.17
N THR A 523 53.25 -7.86 -14.94
CA THR A 523 52.35 -8.91 -15.47
C THR A 523 51.64 -8.49 -16.76
N GLY A 524 51.73 -7.23 -17.17
CA GLY A 524 51.07 -6.69 -18.35
C GLY A 524 49.54 -6.54 -18.17
N VAL A 525 49.05 -6.55 -16.94
CA VAL A 525 47.63 -6.38 -16.63
C VAL A 525 47.22 -4.91 -16.83
N GLU A 526 46.20 -4.68 -17.64
CA GLU A 526 45.61 -3.34 -17.81
C GLU A 526 44.57 -3.01 -16.73
N ALA A 527 44.55 -1.75 -16.32
CA ALA A 527 43.50 -1.26 -15.39
C ALA A 527 42.10 -1.49 -15.98
N THR A 528 41.26 -2.17 -15.22
CA THR A 528 39.92 -2.54 -15.67
C THR A 528 38.93 -2.35 -14.54
N THR A 529 37.78 -1.74 -14.81
CA THR A 529 36.65 -1.75 -13.89
C THR A 529 35.61 -2.72 -14.39
N SER A 530 35.31 -3.75 -13.61
CA SER A 530 34.34 -4.79 -13.96
C SER A 530 33.03 -4.57 -13.21
N PHE A 531 31.94 -4.58 -13.95
CA PHE A 531 30.59 -4.66 -13.43
C PHE A 531 30.16 -6.13 -13.39
N TYR A 532 29.57 -6.56 -12.29
CA TYR A 532 28.99 -7.90 -12.12
C TYR A 532 27.52 -7.79 -11.78
N ASN A 533 26.64 -8.37 -12.61
CA ASN A 533 25.23 -8.51 -12.27
C ASN A 533 25.05 -9.65 -11.26
N GLN A 534 24.83 -9.31 -9.99
CA GLN A 534 24.66 -10.29 -8.91
C GLN A 534 23.23 -10.81 -8.80
N LYS A 535 22.25 -9.97 -9.15
CA LYS A 535 20.83 -10.28 -9.01
C LYS A 535 19.98 -9.38 -9.88
N THR A 536 18.99 -9.98 -10.55
CA THR A 536 17.84 -9.27 -11.13
C THR A 536 16.55 -9.98 -10.71
N LYS A 537 15.48 -9.22 -10.47
CA LYS A 537 14.19 -9.78 -10.02
C LYS A 537 13.51 -10.58 -11.13
N PHE A 538 13.56 -10.08 -12.36
CA PHE A 538 12.92 -10.69 -13.51
C PHE A 538 13.94 -11.04 -14.58
N ASN A 539 13.71 -12.14 -15.29
CA ASN A 539 14.63 -12.67 -16.31
C ASN A 539 14.90 -11.68 -17.45
N PHE A 540 13.90 -10.84 -17.79
CA PHE A 540 14.02 -9.85 -18.85
C PHE A 540 14.84 -8.61 -18.47
N GLN A 541 15.22 -8.45 -17.18
CA GLN A 541 16.04 -7.32 -16.73
C GLN A 541 17.54 -7.52 -16.96
N GLY A 542 17.99 -8.71 -17.31
CA GLY A 542 19.39 -8.97 -17.59
C GLY A 542 19.86 -10.38 -17.26
N LYS A 543 21.17 -10.59 -17.34
CA LYS A 543 21.82 -11.90 -17.16
C LYS A 543 22.48 -11.97 -15.78
N ILE A 544 21.92 -12.72 -14.84
CA ILE A 544 22.54 -12.97 -13.53
C ILE A 544 23.88 -13.67 -13.73
N GLY A 545 24.93 -13.18 -13.04
CA GLY A 545 26.31 -13.63 -13.21
C GLY A 545 27.03 -13.03 -14.42
N GLY A 546 26.34 -12.19 -15.21
CA GLY A 546 26.96 -11.46 -16.31
C GLY A 546 28.01 -10.48 -15.80
N ARG A 547 29.09 -10.34 -16.56
CA ARG A 547 30.20 -9.43 -16.32
C ARG A 547 30.38 -8.54 -17.52
N VAL A 548 30.65 -7.26 -17.27
CA VAL A 548 31.01 -6.28 -18.31
C VAL A 548 32.22 -5.49 -17.84
N ASP A 549 33.22 -5.38 -18.69
CA ASP A 549 34.48 -4.72 -18.39
C ASP A 549 34.52 -3.32 -19.00
N PHE A 550 34.93 -2.35 -18.19
CA PHE A 550 34.97 -0.94 -18.56
C PHE A 550 36.39 -0.36 -18.42
N ASN A 551 36.71 0.55 -19.33
CA ASN A 551 37.76 1.51 -19.14
C ASN A 551 37.23 2.69 -18.32
N TYR A 552 38.10 3.32 -17.54
CA TYR A 552 37.79 4.49 -16.75
C TYR A 552 38.60 5.69 -17.24
N CYS A 553 37.92 6.77 -17.57
CA CYS A 553 38.56 8.01 -17.95
C CYS A 553 38.87 8.86 -16.71
N LEU A 554 40.16 9.04 -16.41
CA LEU A 554 40.64 9.81 -15.25
C LEU A 554 40.30 11.29 -15.35
N THR A 555 40.18 11.85 -16.55
CA THR A 555 39.95 13.29 -16.77
C THR A 555 38.50 13.72 -16.52
N ASN A 556 37.54 12.86 -16.68
CA ASN A 556 36.12 13.24 -16.60
C ASN A 556 35.26 12.26 -15.79
N GLY A 557 35.87 11.22 -15.22
CA GLY A 557 35.18 10.24 -14.38
C GLY A 557 34.20 9.34 -15.11
N ARG A 558 34.25 9.23 -16.42
CA ARG A 558 33.35 8.40 -17.24
C ARG A 558 33.85 6.97 -17.36
N TYR A 559 32.91 6.08 -17.62
CA TYR A 559 33.17 4.68 -17.95
C TYR A 559 32.67 4.38 -19.37
N TYR A 560 33.40 3.53 -20.09
CA TYR A 560 33.01 3.00 -21.39
C TYR A 560 33.49 1.56 -21.54
N GLU A 561 32.67 0.73 -22.18
CA GLU A 561 32.96 -0.70 -22.33
C GLU A 561 34.29 -0.95 -23.05
N LYS A 562 35.05 -1.96 -22.62
CA LYS A 562 36.29 -2.37 -23.32
C LYS A 562 35.95 -2.74 -24.77
N GLY A 563 36.72 -2.19 -25.69
CA GLY A 563 36.49 -2.37 -27.13
C GLY A 563 35.56 -1.34 -27.77
N THR A 564 35.05 -0.40 -26.98
CA THR A 564 34.32 0.78 -27.50
C THR A 564 35.18 2.02 -27.44
N GLU A 565 34.81 3.06 -28.19
CA GLU A 565 35.48 4.35 -28.14
C GLU A 565 35.06 5.16 -26.92
N GLU A 566 36.01 5.96 -26.39
CA GLU A 566 35.71 6.89 -25.31
C GLU A 566 34.62 7.89 -25.75
N PRO A 567 33.58 8.14 -24.92
CA PRO A 567 32.52 9.08 -25.24
C PRO A 567 33.04 10.54 -25.13
N LEU A 568 33.54 11.08 -26.24
CA LEU A 568 34.08 12.46 -26.35
C LEU A 568 32.99 13.47 -26.71
N PHE A 569 31.88 13.49 -26.01
CA PHE A 569 30.76 14.44 -26.22
C PHE A 569 30.14 14.85 -24.90
N SER A 570 29.48 16.01 -24.89
CA SER A 570 28.66 16.43 -23.75
C SER A 570 27.33 15.66 -23.75
N LEU A 571 26.81 15.33 -22.55
CA LEU A 571 25.44 14.81 -22.40
C LEU A 571 24.39 15.89 -22.68
N ILE A 572 24.77 17.15 -22.76
CA ILE A 572 23.90 18.29 -23.08
C ILE A 572 23.72 18.34 -24.62
N ASP A 573 22.47 18.32 -25.06
CA ASP A 573 22.17 18.47 -26.49
C ASP A 573 22.64 19.84 -27.03
N ASN A 574 23.23 19.85 -28.24
CA ASN A 574 23.81 21.02 -28.86
C ASN A 574 24.99 21.68 -28.12
N ALA A 575 25.65 20.95 -27.25
CA ALA A 575 26.90 21.41 -26.63
C ALA A 575 28.04 21.47 -27.68
N LEU A 576 29.03 22.32 -27.42
CA LEU A 576 30.24 22.37 -28.23
C LEU A 576 30.96 21.02 -28.22
N PRO A 577 31.47 20.54 -29.38
CA PRO A 577 32.19 19.27 -29.43
C PRO A 577 33.44 19.32 -28.52
N ILE A 578 33.64 18.26 -27.77
CA ILE A 578 34.84 18.10 -26.95
C ILE A 578 36.02 17.87 -27.90
N PRO A 579 37.11 18.66 -27.85
CA PRO A 579 38.25 18.45 -28.72
C PRO A 579 38.84 17.06 -28.51
N ALA A 580 39.13 16.37 -29.61
CA ALA A 580 39.79 15.07 -29.56
C ALA A 580 41.15 15.19 -28.83
N LYS A 581 41.41 14.24 -27.90
CA LYS A 581 42.71 14.15 -27.24
C LYS A 581 43.80 13.72 -28.20
N GLU A 582 44.95 14.37 -28.14
CA GLU A 582 46.19 13.71 -28.55
C GLU A 582 46.45 12.54 -27.60
N VAL A 583 46.67 11.36 -28.13
CA VAL A 583 46.87 10.11 -27.36
C VAL A 583 48.22 10.25 -26.62
N VAL A 584 48.20 10.69 -25.38
CA VAL A 584 49.35 10.62 -24.49
C VAL A 584 49.26 9.34 -23.67
N LYS A 585 50.29 8.49 -23.68
CA LYS A 585 50.35 7.23 -22.91
C LYS A 585 50.21 7.54 -21.40
N VAL A 586 49.25 6.92 -20.77
CA VAL A 586 48.95 7.08 -19.33
C VAL A 586 50.10 6.50 -18.49
N PRO A 587 50.70 7.22 -17.54
CA PRO A 587 51.57 6.62 -16.56
C PRO A 587 50.77 5.70 -15.64
N THR A 588 51.34 4.54 -15.38
CA THR A 588 50.77 3.57 -14.44
C THR A 588 50.87 4.13 -13.00
N MET A 589 49.74 4.38 -12.36
CA MET A 589 49.73 4.76 -10.94
C MET A 589 49.93 3.50 -10.07
N SER A 590 50.85 3.56 -9.12
CA SER A 590 51.00 2.54 -8.09
C SER A 590 49.82 2.56 -7.11
N PRO A 591 49.50 1.42 -6.45
CA PRO A 591 48.42 1.33 -5.47
C PRO A 591 48.55 2.36 -4.31
N GLU A 592 49.76 2.82 -4.02
CA GLU A 592 50.05 3.80 -2.95
C GLU A 592 49.64 5.23 -3.33
N GLN A 593 49.64 5.60 -4.60
CA GLN A 593 49.24 6.91 -5.10
C GLN A 593 47.72 7.10 -5.20
N ALA A 594 46.95 6.04 -5.03
CA ALA A 594 45.48 6.08 -5.07
C ALA A 594 44.84 6.44 -3.70
N PHE A 595 45.64 6.65 -2.64
CA PHE A 595 45.14 6.91 -1.29
C PHE A 595 45.11 8.41 -0.90
N ASP A 596 45.58 9.32 -1.76
CA ASP A 596 45.62 10.76 -1.48
C ASP A 596 44.43 11.56 -2.07
N PHE A 597 43.29 10.93 -2.35
CA PHE A 597 42.05 11.60 -2.77
C PHE A 597 40.83 11.11 -2.03
#